data_e8125669bb5d9da8959f0c3a909d2228
#
_entry.id   e8125669bb5d9da8959f0c3a909d2228
#
_cell.length_a   1.000
_cell.length_b   1.000
_cell.length_c   1.000
_cell.angle_alpha   90.00
_cell.angle_beta   90.00
_cell.angle_gamma   90.00
#
_symmetry.space_group_name_H-M   'P 1'
#
loop_
_entity.id
_entity.type
_entity.pdbx_description
1 polymer ?
#
loop_
_entity_poly.entity_id
_entity_poly.type
_entity_poly.pdbx_seq_one_letter_code
_entity_poly.pdbx_strand_id
1 'polypeptide(L)'
;MKAERFRQLLPAVWAGLLLTVALIAAPAPFATLATQDAGRVVARIFAQEAYVSLAFAAVLYVLERRQARSDAAAGRGSVLSGNLLLIFGALFCTVAGYFALQPMMEAARAGQPGPSFMTLHAASTGLFALKAALVTALAWRATRLSS
;
A
#
# COMPACT_ATOMS: atom_id res chain seq x y z
N MET A 1 12.59 21.92 -7.66
CA MET A 1 13.45 21.43 -6.56
C MET A 1 12.68 20.81 -5.39
N LYS A 2 11.71 21.49 -4.75
CA LYS A 2 10.98 20.88 -3.62
C LYS A 2 10.15 19.65 -4.03
N ALA A 3 9.39 19.73 -5.13
CA ALA A 3 8.57 18.63 -5.63
C ALA A 3 9.41 17.39 -6.00
N GLU A 4 10.60 17.59 -6.56
CA GLU A 4 11.54 16.51 -6.89
C GLU A 4 11.99 15.74 -5.64
N ARG A 5 12.36 16.46 -4.58
CA ARG A 5 12.75 15.83 -3.30
C ARG A 5 11.60 15.03 -2.69
N PHE A 6 10.37 15.55 -2.74
CA PHE A 6 9.20 14.81 -2.26
C PHE A 6 8.94 13.55 -3.08
N ARG A 7 9.06 13.61 -4.40
CA ARG A 7 8.91 12.48 -5.30
C ARG A 7 9.93 11.36 -5.02
N GLN A 8 11.13 11.72 -4.56
CA GLN A 8 12.18 10.76 -4.20
C GLN A 8 11.97 10.18 -2.79
N LEU A 9 11.56 11.00 -1.82
CA LEU A 9 11.50 10.62 -0.41
C LEU A 9 10.22 9.86 -0.05
N LEU A 10 9.06 10.29 -0.57
CA LEU A 10 7.77 9.74 -0.19
C LEU A 10 7.64 8.22 -0.42
N PRO A 11 8.12 7.62 -1.53
CA PRO A 11 8.07 6.18 -1.70
C PRO A 11 8.83 5.40 -0.62
N ALA A 12 9.99 5.91 -0.19
CA ALA A 12 10.79 5.28 0.85
C ALA A 12 10.09 5.36 2.23
N VAL A 13 9.47 6.50 2.54
CA VAL A 13 8.68 6.67 3.77
C VAL A 13 7.46 5.73 3.75
N TRP A 14 6.77 5.62 2.62
CA TRP A 14 5.64 4.72 2.48
C TRP A 14 6.06 3.24 2.60
N ALA A 15 7.15 2.83 1.95
CA ALA A 15 7.69 1.48 2.09
C ALA A 15 8.06 1.16 3.55
N GLY A 16 8.72 2.08 4.23
CA GLY A 16 9.06 1.95 5.65
C GLY A 16 7.82 1.80 6.54
N LEU A 17 6.76 2.58 6.29
CA LEU A 17 5.48 2.44 6.98
C LEU A 17 4.88 1.04 6.79
N LEU A 18 4.81 0.55 5.56
CA LEU A 18 4.25 -0.78 5.26
C LEU A 18 5.04 -1.90 5.94
N LEU A 19 6.36 -1.83 5.91
CA LEU A 19 7.22 -2.81 6.58
C LEU A 19 7.07 -2.74 8.11
N THR A 20 6.98 -1.55 8.68
CA THR A 20 6.74 -1.36 10.12
C THR A 20 5.40 -1.95 10.54
N VAL A 21 4.35 -1.71 9.75
CA VAL A 21 3.02 -2.28 10.02
C VAL A 21 3.08 -3.81 9.98
N ALA A 22 3.68 -4.40 8.95
CA ALA A 22 3.72 -5.84 8.78
C ALA A 22 4.58 -6.56 9.84
N LEU A 23 5.76 -6.03 10.13
CA LEU A 23 6.78 -6.74 10.92
C LEU A 23 6.75 -6.40 12.43
N ILE A 24 6.19 -5.26 12.78
CA ILE A 24 6.20 -4.76 14.16
C ILE A 24 4.77 -4.52 14.66
N ALA A 25 4.00 -3.66 14.01
CA ALA A 25 2.73 -3.20 14.56
C ALA A 25 1.64 -4.29 14.55
N ALA A 26 1.57 -5.11 13.50
CA ALA A 26 0.57 -6.17 13.39
C ALA A 26 0.84 -7.36 14.33
N PRO A 27 2.07 -7.87 14.52
CA PRO A 27 2.33 -8.97 15.44
C PRO A 27 2.35 -8.55 16.92
N ALA A 28 2.68 -7.31 17.25
CA ALA A 28 2.87 -6.86 18.64
C ALA A 28 1.64 -7.09 19.56
N PRO A 29 0.39 -6.81 19.16
CA PRO A 29 -0.77 -7.05 20.01
C PRO A 29 -0.95 -8.52 20.40
N PHE A 30 -0.58 -9.47 19.53
CA PHE A 30 -0.69 -10.90 19.80
C PHE A 30 0.30 -11.41 20.86
N ALA A 31 1.35 -10.64 21.16
CA ALA A 31 2.29 -10.97 22.22
C ALA A 31 1.74 -10.65 23.63
N THR A 32 0.72 -9.79 23.74
CA THR A 32 0.28 -9.25 25.05
C THR A 32 -1.22 -9.34 25.28
N LEU A 33 -2.01 -9.53 24.25
CA LEU A 33 -3.49 -9.55 24.33
C LEU A 33 -4.04 -10.93 23.95
N ALA A 34 -5.24 -11.24 24.44
CA ALA A 34 -6.01 -12.37 23.93
C ALA A 34 -6.23 -12.22 22.43
N THR A 35 -6.24 -13.33 21.68
CA THR A 35 -6.28 -13.34 20.20
C THR A 35 -7.42 -12.48 19.63
N GLN A 36 -8.59 -12.48 20.26
CA GLN A 36 -9.73 -11.69 19.79
C GLN A 36 -9.48 -10.18 19.92
N ASP A 37 -8.90 -9.74 21.04
CA ASP A 37 -8.57 -8.34 21.29
C ASP A 37 -7.42 -7.88 20.40
N ALA A 38 -6.38 -8.69 20.27
CA ALA A 38 -5.29 -8.47 19.35
C ALA A 38 -5.80 -8.29 17.92
N GLY A 39 -6.72 -9.14 17.46
CA GLY A 39 -7.34 -9.04 16.14
C GLY A 39 -8.09 -7.73 15.92
N ARG A 40 -8.79 -7.20 16.95
CA ARG A 40 -9.46 -5.89 16.89
C ARG A 40 -8.46 -4.73 16.75
N VAL A 41 -7.37 -4.77 17.52
CA VAL A 41 -6.31 -3.76 17.42
C VAL A 41 -5.65 -3.79 16.05
N VAL A 42 -5.31 -4.97 15.55
CA VAL A 42 -4.70 -5.14 14.22
C VAL A 42 -5.62 -4.68 13.10
N ALA A 43 -6.93 -4.99 13.19
CA ALA A 43 -7.91 -4.47 12.22
C ALA A 43 -7.94 -2.94 12.19
N ARG A 44 -7.81 -2.27 13.34
CA ARG A 44 -7.73 -0.81 13.43
C ARG A 44 -6.43 -0.25 12.80
N ILE A 45 -5.30 -0.94 13.02
CA ILE A 45 -4.01 -0.57 12.41
C ILE A 45 -4.11 -0.63 10.89
N PHE A 46 -4.64 -1.72 10.32
CA PHE A 46 -4.79 -1.86 8.87
C PHE A 46 -5.81 -0.88 8.28
N ALA A 47 -6.87 -0.52 9.02
CA ALA A 47 -7.80 0.53 8.62
C ALA A 47 -7.06 1.86 8.43
N GLN A 48 -6.28 2.28 9.41
CA GLN A 48 -5.49 3.51 9.34
C GLN A 48 -4.44 3.45 8.24
N GLU A 49 -3.73 2.32 8.13
CA GLU A 49 -2.75 2.09 7.07
C GLU A 49 -3.37 2.24 5.67
N ALA A 50 -4.56 1.67 5.44
CA ALA A 50 -5.23 1.75 4.15
C ALA A 50 -5.52 3.20 3.73
N TYR A 51 -6.06 4.02 4.64
CA TYR A 51 -6.29 5.45 4.36
C TYR A 51 -5.00 6.24 4.13
N VAL A 52 -3.97 5.96 4.91
CA VAL A 52 -2.64 6.58 4.72
C VAL A 52 -2.05 6.16 3.37
N SER A 53 -2.18 4.89 2.98
CA SER A 53 -1.76 4.41 1.66
C SER A 53 -2.50 5.09 0.51
N LEU A 54 -3.81 5.37 0.64
CA LEU A 54 -4.56 6.16 -0.34
C LEU A 54 -3.99 7.58 -0.47
N ALA A 55 -3.64 8.22 0.64
CA ALA A 55 -3.04 9.55 0.63
C ALA A 55 -1.66 9.55 -0.06
N PHE A 56 -0.78 8.60 0.26
CA PHE A 56 0.50 8.45 -0.44
C PHE A 56 0.32 8.23 -1.94
N ALA A 57 -0.57 7.31 -2.33
CA ALA A 57 -0.86 7.02 -3.72
C ALA A 57 -1.36 8.26 -4.47
N ALA A 58 -2.28 9.03 -3.87
CA ALA A 58 -2.82 10.25 -4.48
C ALA A 58 -1.74 11.32 -4.68
N VAL A 59 -0.91 11.59 -3.66
CA VAL A 59 0.17 12.57 -3.75
C VAL A 59 1.21 12.15 -4.79
N LEU A 60 1.68 10.90 -4.72
CA LEU A 60 2.65 10.36 -5.67
C LEU A 60 2.10 10.32 -7.10
N TYR A 61 0.83 9.97 -7.28
CA TYR A 61 0.17 10.02 -8.59
C TYR A 61 0.25 11.42 -9.20
N VAL A 62 -0.08 12.46 -8.43
CA VAL A 62 -0.02 13.86 -8.93
C VAL A 62 1.40 14.25 -9.30
N LEU A 63 2.38 13.92 -8.46
CA LEU A 63 3.78 14.24 -8.71
C LEU A 63 4.34 13.49 -9.93
N GLU A 64 4.13 12.18 -10.01
CA GLU A 64 4.62 11.36 -11.13
C GLU A 64 3.91 11.68 -12.44
N ARG A 65 2.60 11.98 -12.40
CA ARG A 65 1.86 12.40 -13.59
C ARG A 65 2.35 13.72 -14.17
N ARG A 66 2.68 14.68 -13.30
CA ARG A 66 3.27 15.96 -13.75
C ARG A 66 4.63 15.74 -14.42
N GLN A 67 5.47 14.91 -13.81
CA GLN A 67 6.78 14.56 -14.37
C GLN A 67 6.63 13.82 -15.70
N ALA A 68 5.79 12.78 -15.77
CA ALA A 68 5.57 12.01 -16.99
C ALA A 68 5.07 12.88 -18.15
N ARG A 69 4.19 13.84 -17.88
CA ARG A 69 3.72 14.80 -18.89
C ARG A 69 4.85 15.72 -19.38
N SER A 70 5.68 16.21 -18.46
CA SER A 70 6.84 17.06 -18.81
C SER A 70 7.85 16.29 -19.68
N ASP A 71 8.13 15.04 -19.34
CA ASP A 71 9.05 14.20 -20.09
C ASP A 71 8.49 13.84 -21.47
N ALA A 72 7.20 13.51 -21.56
CA ALA A 72 6.55 13.25 -22.84
C ALA A 72 6.54 14.49 -23.75
N ALA A 73 6.27 15.68 -23.21
CA ALA A 73 6.31 16.94 -23.96
C ALA A 73 7.74 17.27 -24.46
N ALA A 74 8.78 16.80 -23.77
CA ALA A 74 10.17 16.91 -24.18
C ALA A 74 10.66 15.76 -25.07
N GLY A 75 9.76 14.88 -25.54
CA GLY A 75 10.09 13.70 -26.35
C GLY A 75 10.81 12.58 -25.58
N ARG A 76 10.78 12.61 -24.26
CA ARG A 76 11.43 11.63 -23.38
C ARG A 76 10.40 10.76 -22.67
N GLY A 77 9.99 9.65 -23.29
CA GLY A 77 9.13 8.68 -22.67
C GLY A 77 7.62 8.87 -22.92
N SER A 78 6.81 8.25 -22.08
CA SER A 78 5.33 8.19 -22.21
C SER A 78 4.65 8.87 -21.03
N VAL A 79 3.44 9.39 -21.24
CA VAL A 79 2.54 9.87 -20.16
C VAL A 79 2.17 8.79 -19.15
N LEU A 80 2.27 7.52 -19.54
CA LEU A 80 2.13 6.37 -18.64
C LEU A 80 3.54 5.83 -18.30
N SER A 81 4.14 6.37 -17.24
CA SER A 81 5.45 5.93 -16.79
C SER A 81 5.38 4.64 -15.97
N GLY A 82 6.49 3.89 -15.89
CA GLY A 82 6.58 2.71 -15.04
C GLY A 82 6.33 3.01 -13.56
N ASN A 83 6.61 4.21 -13.08
CA ASN A 83 6.30 4.64 -11.72
C ASN A 83 4.79 4.78 -11.50
N LEU A 84 4.06 5.31 -12.48
CA LEU A 84 2.59 5.37 -12.42
C LEU A 84 1.97 3.97 -12.37
N LEU A 85 2.51 3.00 -13.11
CA LEU A 85 2.04 1.61 -13.04
C LEU A 85 2.25 1.00 -11.65
N LEU A 86 3.39 1.26 -11.00
CA LEU A 86 3.64 0.79 -9.63
C LEU A 86 2.67 1.44 -8.62
N ILE A 87 2.37 2.73 -8.76
CA ILE A 87 1.41 3.44 -7.92
C ILE A 87 -0.01 2.87 -8.12
N PHE A 88 -0.43 2.63 -9.36
CA PHE A 88 -1.74 2.01 -9.64
C PHE A 88 -1.83 0.59 -9.10
N GLY A 89 -0.77 -0.21 -9.22
CA GLY A 89 -0.71 -1.53 -8.62
C GLY A 89 -0.84 -1.49 -7.09
N ALA A 90 -0.14 -0.58 -6.42
CA ALA A 90 -0.24 -0.39 -4.98
C ALA A 90 -1.63 0.11 -4.56
N LEU A 91 -2.23 1.02 -5.33
CA LEU A 91 -3.60 1.49 -5.12
C LEU A 91 -4.61 0.35 -5.26
N PHE A 92 -4.49 -0.46 -6.33
CA PHE A 92 -5.33 -1.64 -6.53
C PHE A 92 -5.22 -2.61 -5.33
N CYS A 93 -4.01 -2.91 -4.88
CA CYS A 93 -3.79 -3.78 -3.72
C CYS A 93 -4.43 -3.21 -2.45
N THR A 94 -4.41 -1.89 -2.25
CA THR A 94 -5.07 -1.23 -1.11
C THR A 94 -6.58 -1.35 -1.19
N VAL A 95 -7.17 -1.05 -2.35
CA VAL A 95 -8.63 -1.10 -2.54
C VAL A 95 -9.13 -2.54 -2.45
N ALA A 96 -8.52 -3.46 -3.17
CA ALA A 96 -8.91 -4.87 -3.16
C ALA A 96 -8.63 -5.52 -1.79
N GLY A 97 -7.43 -5.34 -1.24
CA GLY A 97 -6.98 -6.01 -0.02
C GLY A 97 -7.65 -5.53 1.26
N TYR A 98 -8.03 -4.24 1.33
CA TYR A 98 -8.72 -3.69 2.47
C TYR A 98 -10.20 -3.44 2.17
N PHE A 99 -10.54 -2.53 1.28
CA PHE A 99 -11.93 -2.07 1.11
C PHE A 99 -12.86 -3.14 0.54
N ALA A 100 -12.37 -4.08 -0.28
CA ALA A 100 -13.19 -5.16 -0.78
C ALA A 100 -13.19 -6.38 0.16
N LEU A 101 -12.03 -6.82 0.65
CA LEU A 101 -11.93 -8.05 1.44
C LEU A 101 -12.32 -7.88 2.91
N GLN A 102 -12.15 -6.70 3.52
CA GLN A 102 -12.47 -6.49 4.94
C GLN A 102 -13.95 -6.75 5.26
N PRO A 103 -14.93 -6.21 4.52
CA PRO A 103 -16.35 -6.53 4.76
C PRO A 103 -16.65 -8.01 4.61
N MET A 104 -15.99 -8.70 3.67
CA MET A 104 -16.15 -10.14 3.46
C MET A 104 -15.58 -10.94 4.64
N MET A 105 -14.45 -10.53 5.21
CA MET A 105 -13.88 -11.15 6.40
C MET A 105 -14.77 -10.96 7.63
N GLU A 106 -15.40 -9.80 7.78
CA GLU A 106 -16.37 -9.55 8.85
C GLU A 106 -17.60 -10.41 8.69
N ALA A 107 -18.14 -10.55 7.48
CA ALA A 107 -19.25 -11.43 7.16
C ALA A 107 -18.92 -12.91 7.46
N ALA A 108 -17.71 -13.36 7.10
CA ALA A 108 -17.25 -14.71 7.40
C ALA A 108 -17.12 -14.96 8.91
N ARG A 109 -16.67 -13.99 9.70
CA ARG A 109 -16.65 -14.07 11.18
C ARG A 109 -18.05 -14.15 11.78
N ALA A 110 -19.04 -13.51 11.15
CA ALA A 110 -20.44 -13.54 11.54
C ALA A 110 -21.16 -14.83 11.09
N GLY A 111 -20.45 -15.79 10.49
CA GLY A 111 -21.01 -17.05 10.01
C GLY A 111 -21.89 -16.95 8.78
N GLN A 112 -21.78 -15.87 8.01
CA GLN A 112 -22.51 -15.70 6.76
C GLN A 112 -21.95 -16.63 5.65
N PRO A 113 -22.80 -17.10 4.71
CA PRO A 113 -22.35 -17.94 3.60
C PRO A 113 -21.31 -17.22 2.73
N GLY A 114 -20.25 -17.93 2.34
CA GLY A 114 -19.22 -17.38 1.49
C GLY A 114 -17.85 -18.02 1.73
N PRO A 115 -16.77 -17.41 1.20
CA PRO A 115 -15.41 -17.88 1.43
C PRO A 115 -15.06 -17.86 2.92
N SER A 116 -14.19 -18.80 3.33
CA SER A 116 -13.75 -18.86 4.73
C SER A 116 -12.91 -17.63 5.13
N PHE A 117 -12.94 -17.27 6.41
CA PHE A 117 -12.10 -16.21 6.93
C PHE A 117 -10.62 -16.43 6.60
N MET A 118 -10.11 -17.66 6.72
CA MET A 118 -8.70 -17.97 6.43
C MET A 118 -8.35 -17.74 4.97
N THR A 119 -9.23 -18.08 4.03
CA THR A 119 -9.03 -17.83 2.60
C THR A 119 -8.96 -16.34 2.30
N LEU A 120 -9.90 -15.57 2.85
CA LEU A 120 -9.94 -14.11 2.68
C LEU A 120 -8.73 -13.42 3.33
N HIS A 121 -8.34 -13.89 4.52
CA HIS A 121 -7.17 -13.39 5.23
C HIS A 121 -5.88 -13.67 4.45
N ALA A 122 -5.71 -14.87 3.91
CA ALA A 122 -4.56 -15.21 3.05
C ALA A 122 -4.50 -14.33 1.80
N ALA A 123 -5.65 -14.10 1.13
CA ALA A 123 -5.73 -13.20 -0.02
C ALA A 123 -5.36 -11.76 0.34
N SER A 124 -5.88 -11.23 1.46
CA SER A 124 -5.56 -9.89 1.96
C SER A 124 -4.07 -9.76 2.29
N THR A 125 -3.49 -10.76 2.95
CA THR A 125 -2.06 -10.80 3.27
C THR A 125 -1.20 -10.81 2.00
N GLY A 126 -1.59 -11.60 1.00
CA GLY A 126 -0.91 -11.65 -0.31
C GLY A 126 -0.95 -10.30 -1.03
N LEU A 127 -2.11 -9.63 -1.05
CA LEU A 127 -2.26 -8.29 -1.63
C LEU A 127 -1.44 -7.23 -0.86
N PHE A 128 -1.37 -7.34 0.46
CA PHE A 128 -0.53 -6.45 1.27
C PHE A 128 0.96 -6.67 0.97
N ALA A 129 1.41 -7.92 0.87
CA ALA A 129 2.79 -8.25 0.52
C ALA A 129 3.15 -7.74 -0.89
N LEU A 130 2.24 -7.92 -1.86
CA LEU A 130 2.41 -7.37 -3.20
C LEU A 130 2.49 -5.84 -3.18
N LYS A 131 1.61 -5.16 -2.44
CA LYS A 131 1.67 -3.71 -2.24
C LYS A 131 3.03 -3.27 -1.70
N ALA A 132 3.52 -3.91 -0.65
CA ALA A 132 4.82 -3.61 -0.06
C ALA A 132 5.96 -3.79 -1.06
N ALA A 133 5.94 -4.85 -1.87
CA ALA A 133 6.91 -5.08 -2.94
C ALA A 133 6.87 -3.98 -4.02
N LEU A 134 5.67 -3.60 -4.48
CA LEU A 134 5.50 -2.54 -5.49
C LEU A 134 5.99 -1.17 -5.00
N VAL A 135 5.65 -0.82 -3.75
CA VAL A 135 6.10 0.45 -3.14
C VAL A 135 7.61 0.45 -2.89
N THR A 136 8.19 -0.69 -2.48
CA THR A 136 9.64 -0.85 -2.34
C THR A 136 10.35 -0.71 -3.69
N ALA A 137 9.80 -1.30 -4.75
CA ALA A 137 10.31 -1.14 -6.10
C ALA A 137 10.25 0.33 -6.56
N LEU A 138 9.16 1.03 -6.24
CA LEU A 138 9.02 2.47 -6.52
C LEU A 138 10.09 3.28 -5.78
N ALA A 139 10.32 2.99 -4.49
CA ALA A 139 11.36 3.63 -3.69
C ALA A 139 12.77 3.38 -4.26
N TRP A 140 13.05 2.13 -4.65
CA TRP A 140 14.32 1.75 -5.28
C TRP A 140 14.56 2.50 -6.59
N ARG A 141 13.53 2.64 -7.43
CA ARG A 141 13.62 3.42 -8.66
C ARG A 141 13.89 4.90 -8.41
N ALA A 142 13.27 5.46 -7.35
CA ALA A 142 13.47 6.86 -6.97
C ALA A 142 14.94 7.15 -6.57
N THR A 143 15.64 6.23 -5.93
CA THR A 143 17.06 6.40 -5.56
C THR A 143 17.99 6.41 -6.78
N ARG A 144 17.66 5.67 -7.84
CA ARG A 144 18.47 5.61 -9.08
C ARG A 144 18.38 6.87 -9.93
N LEU A 145 17.33 7.69 -9.74
CA LEU A 145 17.17 8.95 -10.47
C LEU A 145 17.98 10.10 -9.86
N SER A 146 18.58 9.88 -8.68
CA SER A 146 19.41 10.87 -7.98
C SER A 146 20.93 10.66 -8.19
N SER A 147 21.30 9.61 -8.91
CA SER A 147 22.69 9.31 -9.32
C SER A 147 22.95 9.79 -10.74
#